data_e150b961ceb3b0a8494077a815cf0f18
#
_entry.id   e150b961ceb3b0a8494077a815cf0f18
#
_cell.length_a   1.000
_cell.length_b   1.000
_cell.length_c   1.000
_cell.angle_alpha   90.00
_cell.angle_beta   90.00
_cell.angle_gamma   90.00
#
_symmetry.space_group_name_H-M   'P 1'
#
loop_
_entity.id
_entity.type
_entity.pdbx_description
1 polymer ?
#
loop_
_entity_poly.entity_id
_entity_poly.type
_entity_poly.pdbx_seq_one_letter_code
_entity_poly.pdbx_strand_id
1 'polypeptide(L)'
;MKVIDGKFGTKTEEKEITTAEFLTAFAAKATIQENEGRKPKVVVVMYEDGEMFEVASNEQYPDGVYMLLQLAAQAIINETLGVTE
;
A
#
# COMPACT_ATOMS: atom_id res chain seq x y z
N MET A 1 9.29 0.48 -2.67
CA MET A 1 8.45 -0.11 -2.37
C MET A 1 8.35 -1.40 -2.92
N LYS A 2 8.76 -2.28 -2.37
CA LYS A 2 8.71 -3.49 -2.78
C LYS A 2 7.50 -4.19 -2.63
N VAL A 3 6.77 -3.88 -1.76
CA VAL A 3 5.61 -4.51 -1.51
C VAL A 3 4.81 -4.67 -2.67
N ILE A 4 4.71 -3.73 -3.46
CA ILE A 4 3.90 -3.79 -4.48
C ILE A 4 4.36 -4.57 -5.55
N ASP A 5 5.58 -4.57 -5.75
CA ASP A 5 6.02 -5.16 -6.88
C ASP A 5 5.69 -6.57 -6.90
N GLY A 6 5.66 -7.18 -5.90
CA GLY A 6 5.44 -8.54 -5.92
C GLY A 6 4.17 -8.95 -6.45
N LYS A 7 3.20 -8.19 -6.30
CA LYS A 7 1.99 -8.59 -6.70
C LYS A 7 1.61 -8.18 -7.98
N PHE A 8 1.98 -7.15 -8.42
CA PHE A 8 1.54 -6.68 -9.55
C PHE A 8 1.83 -7.46 -10.66
N GLY A 9 2.56 -7.71 -11.18
CA GLY A 9 2.76 -8.37 -12.30
C GLY A 9 2.80 -9.75 -12.30
N THR A 10 2.91 -10.35 -11.38
CA THR A 10 3.09 -11.65 -11.37
C THR A 10 1.99 -12.35 -11.44
N LYS A 11 1.60 -12.83 -11.99
CA LYS A 11 0.61 -13.50 -12.03
C LYS A 11 0.77 -14.68 -11.53
N THR A 12 0.71 -15.13 -10.90
CA THR A 12 1.01 -16.20 -10.41
C THR A 12 0.03 -16.95 -10.23
N GLU A 13 -0.38 -17.44 -10.43
CA GLU A 13 -1.28 -18.19 -10.36
C GLU A 13 -1.58 -18.68 -9.14
N GLU A 14 -1.18 -18.63 -8.36
CA GLU A 14 -1.37 -19.17 -7.26
C GLU A 14 -2.60 -18.81 -6.66
N LYS A 15 -3.05 -19.04 -5.63
CA LYS A 15 -4.19 -18.76 -5.08
C LYS A 15 -4.36 -17.38 -4.82
N GLU A 16 -5.47 -16.81 -4.91
CA GLU A 16 -5.66 -15.51 -4.60
C GLU A 16 -5.86 -15.34 -3.17
N ILE A 17 -5.43 -14.33 -2.55
CA ILE A 17 -5.65 -14.12 -1.14
C ILE A 17 -6.77 -13.12 -1.02
N THR A 18 -7.48 -13.16 0.03
CA THR A 18 -8.58 -12.22 0.20
C THR A 18 -8.02 -10.89 0.67
N THR A 19 -8.85 -9.87 0.57
CA THR A 19 -8.47 -8.55 1.03
C THR A 19 -8.11 -8.57 2.50
N ALA A 20 -8.90 -9.28 3.29
CA ALA A 20 -8.64 -9.35 4.71
C ALA A 20 -7.31 -10.04 4.99
N GLU A 21 -6.98 -11.08 4.26
CA GLU A 21 -5.72 -11.76 4.46
C GLU A 21 -4.57 -10.85 4.09
N PHE A 22 -4.72 -10.08 3.05
CA PHE A 22 -3.69 -9.17 2.63
C PHE A 22 -3.48 -8.11 3.72
N LEU A 23 -4.56 -7.55 4.23
CA LEU A 23 -4.45 -6.52 5.25
C LEU A 23 -3.82 -7.08 6.53
N THR A 24 -4.15 -8.32 6.87
CA THR A 24 -3.59 -8.94 8.04
C THR A 24 -2.08 -9.10 7.88
N ALA A 25 -1.64 -9.52 6.72
CA ALA A 25 -0.22 -9.70 6.50
C ALA A 25 0.49 -8.35 6.56
N PHE A 26 -0.14 -7.30 6.04
CA PHE A 26 0.47 -6.01 6.06
C PHE A 26 0.53 -5.47 7.48
N ALA A 27 -0.49 -5.78 8.28
CA ALA A 27 -0.49 -5.35 9.68
C ALA A 27 0.68 -6.00 10.42
N ALA A 28 1.02 -7.22 10.09
CA ALA A 28 2.14 -7.88 10.71
C ALA A 28 3.44 -7.14 10.38
N LYS A 29 3.58 -6.65 9.16
CA LYS A 29 4.75 -5.91 8.80
C LYS A 29 4.81 -4.61 9.59
N ALA A 30 3.68 -3.97 9.77
CA ALA A 30 3.63 -2.73 10.52
C ALA A 30 4.07 -2.97 11.96
N THR A 31 3.66 -4.09 12.53
CA THR A 31 4.02 -4.41 13.89
C THR A 31 5.53 -4.55 14.01
N ILE A 32 6.16 -5.20 13.05
CA ILE A 32 7.59 -5.36 13.10
C ILE A 32 8.26 -4.00 13.05
N GLN A 33 7.77 -3.10 12.20
CA GLN A 33 8.38 -1.81 12.10
C GLN A 33 8.20 -1.00 13.37
N GLU A 34 7.05 -1.11 13.98
CA GLU A 34 6.82 -0.38 15.20
C GLU A 34 7.70 -0.92 16.30
N ASN A 35 7.97 -2.22 16.32
CA ASN A 35 8.84 -2.78 17.32
C ASN A 35 10.28 -2.30 17.11
N GLU A 36 10.61 -1.82 15.94
CA GLU A 36 11.91 -1.29 15.68
C GLU A 36 11.96 0.22 15.94
N GLY A 37 10.91 0.76 16.49
CA GLY A 37 10.91 2.18 16.82
C GLY A 37 10.40 3.08 15.71
N ARG A 38 9.91 2.54 14.62
CA ARG A 38 9.41 3.36 13.56
C ARG A 38 7.95 3.66 13.79
N LYS A 39 7.46 4.68 13.16
CA LYS A 39 6.05 5.03 13.30
C LYS A 39 5.47 5.24 11.93
N PRO A 40 5.23 4.18 11.21
CA PRO A 40 4.78 4.33 9.83
C PRO A 40 3.38 4.90 9.72
N LYS A 41 3.14 5.63 8.66
CA LYS A 41 1.82 6.13 8.36
C LYS A 41 1.32 5.31 7.20
N VAL A 42 0.03 5.09 7.17
CA VAL A 42 -0.54 4.24 6.15
C VAL A 42 -1.86 4.79 5.67
N VAL A 43 -2.16 4.55 4.42
CA VAL A 43 -3.43 4.91 3.84
C VAL A 43 -3.97 3.68 3.18
N VAL A 44 -5.22 3.38 3.39
CA VAL A 44 -5.86 2.23 2.77
C VAL A 44 -7.03 2.73 1.93
N VAL A 45 -7.12 2.25 0.72
CA VAL A 45 -8.21 2.64 -0.16
C VAL A 45 -8.92 1.36 -0.55
N MET A 46 -10.22 1.30 -0.35
CA MET A 46 -10.98 0.13 -0.77
C MET A 46 -11.83 0.50 -1.96
N TYR A 47 -11.72 -0.31 -3.01
CA TYR A 47 -12.31 0.03 -4.28
C TYR A 47 -12.82 -1.24 -4.91
N GLU A 48 -13.90 -1.14 -5.59
CA GLU A 48 -14.43 -2.30 -6.28
C GLU A 48 -15.25 -1.84 -7.46
N ASP A 49 -14.99 -2.44 -8.62
CA ASP A 49 -15.76 -2.14 -9.80
C ASP A 49 -15.87 -0.67 -10.15
N GLY A 50 -14.79 0.02 -10.08
CA GLY A 50 -14.79 1.41 -10.47
C GLY A 50 -15.24 2.38 -9.43
N GLU A 51 -15.53 1.89 -8.26
CA GLU A 51 -16.02 2.76 -7.24
C GLU A 51 -15.22 2.64 -5.97
N MET A 52 -14.79 3.78 -5.43
CA MET A 52 -14.04 3.77 -4.21
C MET A 52 -15.01 3.98 -3.08
N PHE A 53 -14.98 3.17 -2.08
CA PHE A 53 -15.93 3.35 -1.01
C PHE A 53 -15.32 3.51 0.36
N GLU A 54 -14.02 3.50 0.46
CA GLU A 54 -13.44 3.73 1.76
C GLU A 54 -12.01 4.20 1.65
N VAL A 55 -11.64 5.22 2.40
CA VAL A 55 -10.27 5.63 2.50
C VAL A 55 -10.02 5.79 3.98
N ALA A 56 -9.03 5.14 4.51
CA ALA A 56 -8.73 5.23 5.93
C ALA A 56 -7.24 5.43 6.12
N SER A 57 -6.87 6.11 7.17
CA SER A 57 -5.47 6.38 7.40
C SER A 57 -5.24 6.68 8.87
N ASN A 58 -4.04 6.44 9.34
CA ASN A 58 -3.71 6.85 10.69
C ASN A 58 -3.00 8.20 10.67
N GLU A 59 -2.97 8.86 9.50
CA GLU A 59 -2.45 10.20 9.44
C GLU A 59 -3.56 11.12 9.88
N GLN A 60 -3.27 12.06 10.82
CA GLN A 60 -4.26 12.87 11.34
C GLN A 60 -4.75 13.94 10.45
N TYR A 61 -4.01 14.48 9.57
CA TYR A 61 -4.40 15.61 8.77
C TYR A 61 -4.65 15.24 7.31
N PRO A 62 -5.68 15.80 6.73
CA PRO A 62 -5.99 15.48 5.32
C PRO A 62 -4.84 15.78 4.37
N ASP A 63 -4.08 16.82 4.65
CA ASP A 63 -2.95 17.16 3.82
C ASP A 63 -1.95 16.05 3.84
N GLY A 64 -1.74 15.44 4.98
CA GLY A 64 -0.80 14.35 5.10
C GLY A 64 -1.26 13.14 4.33
N VAL A 65 -2.56 12.89 4.34
CA VAL A 65 -3.11 11.77 3.62
C VAL A 65 -2.88 11.99 2.12
N TYR A 66 -3.14 13.19 1.66
CA TYR A 66 -2.97 13.51 0.26
C TYR A 66 -1.52 13.32 -0.14
N MET A 67 -0.61 13.77 0.69
CA MET A 67 0.78 13.63 0.39
C MET A 67 1.20 12.17 0.32
N LEU A 68 0.70 11.33 1.20
CA LEU A 68 1.01 9.92 1.17
C LEU A 68 0.54 9.31 -0.14
N LEU A 69 -0.63 9.69 -0.58
CA LEU A 69 -1.15 9.16 -1.82
C LEU A 69 -0.31 9.61 -2.99
N GLN A 70 0.15 10.83 -2.97
CA GLN A 70 0.99 11.31 -4.03
C GLN A 70 2.34 10.63 -4.05
N LEU A 71 2.93 10.41 -2.91
CA LEU A 71 4.20 9.74 -2.84
C LEU A 71 4.07 8.30 -3.33
N ALA A 72 2.97 7.66 -2.97
CA ALA A 72 2.76 6.29 -3.40
C ALA A 72 2.59 6.23 -4.91
N ALA A 73 1.84 7.17 -5.44
CA ALA A 73 1.62 7.20 -6.88
C ALA A 73 2.94 7.40 -7.62
N GLN A 74 3.77 8.28 -7.11
CA GLN A 74 5.04 8.53 -7.75
C GLN A 74 5.94 7.30 -7.69
N ALA A 75 5.93 6.61 -6.58
CA ALA A 75 6.74 5.43 -6.44
C ALA A 75 6.31 4.34 -7.43
N ILE A 76 5.02 4.19 -7.61
CA ILE A 76 4.52 3.21 -8.53
C ILE A 76 4.88 3.58 -9.95
N ILE A 77 4.75 4.84 -10.29
CA ILE A 77 5.08 5.28 -11.62
C ILE A 77 6.56 5.04 -11.90
N ASN A 78 7.41 5.36 -10.96
CA ASN A 78 8.83 5.18 -11.16
C ASN A 78 9.17 3.72 -11.35
N GLU A 79 8.54 2.86 -10.61
CA GLU A 79 8.81 1.50 -10.75
C GLU A 79 8.30 0.95 -12.04
N THR A 80 7.15 1.36 -12.44
CA THR A 80 6.55 0.89 -13.65
C THR A 80 7.33 1.32 -14.87
N LEU A 81 7.82 2.53 -14.86
CA LEU A 81 8.57 3.01 -16.00
C LEU A 81 10.02 2.58 -15.97
N GLY A 82 10.43 2.02 -14.94
CA GLY A 82 11.79 1.54 -14.83
C GLY A 82 12.77 2.64 -14.82
N VAL A 83 12.34 3.76 -14.48
CA VAL A 83 13.17 4.80 -14.48
C VAL A 83 14.13 4.81 -13.57
N THR A 84 14.24 4.35 -12.92
CA THR A 84 15.18 4.39 -12.04
C THR A 84 16.31 4.57 -12.29
N GLU A 85 16.74 4.59 -12.56
CA GLU A 85 17.72 4.60 -12.84
C GLU A 85 18.08 5.05 -12.70
#